data_2726907d950f265b208ed02f775c900f
#
_entry.id   2726907d950f265b208ed02f775c900f
#
_cell.length_a   1.000
_cell.length_b   1.000
_cell.length_c   1.000
_cell.angle_alpha   90.00
_cell.angle_beta   90.00
_cell.angle_gamma   90.00
#
_symmetry.space_group_name_H-M   'P 1'
#
loop_
_entity.id
_entity.type
_entity.pdbx_description
1 polymer ?
#
loop_
_entity_poly.entity_id
_entity_poly.type
_entity_poly.pdbx_seq_one_letter_code
_entity_poly.pdbx_strand_id
1 'polypeptide(L)'
;MKIPSIVKTLSASYVVLGFAGFCLLDCGLRVIGEGPLSFSPFKTPSRTPIYYNVRDFDKKQARPQIALLGSSLMMTALHGGDAAYTNLSVNPNIHHSSQYFEKTLTETFPPGKQAFKTFAFCIGGEMVSDAFILTDALLTGQNQHLSQNIAAPFKPKVIIYGIAPRDFMDHALPSPAATTVFKFVKRMHDLSYLDDQAYATLNEKIEHLFEKISFIYAHRPDLVYRQQALAGALIQAIRHDPAIEAQTVHCPLHIRKQAYLELPEDTGINEGIIEPPEATEPFVDNTAEYKYRYKKYNQKQLDSQFGFLDRLLALGQRQNIRVILINMPLTQDNISLMAPGFYDTYLKRVKTVARSRNAIMLDLNDQSKFPKNWFGDSAHLNSRGGMHFFKVLTEALASNEITRKIIADSIEAPDLGKIQLDDKPQSR
;
A
#
# COMPACT_ATOMS: atom_id res chain seq x y z
N MET A 1 37.65 -33.34 35.33
CA MET A 1 36.99 -32.05 35.70
C MET A 1 35.58 -32.39 36.21
N LYS A 2 35.25 -32.14 37.50
CA LYS A 2 33.90 -32.42 38.04
C LYS A 2 32.97 -31.25 37.61
N ILE A 3 31.92 -31.55 36.83
CA ILE A 3 30.91 -30.58 36.47
C ILE A 3 30.24 -30.09 37.76
N PRO A 4 30.15 -28.77 38.01
CA PRO A 4 29.51 -28.23 39.20
C PRO A 4 28.07 -28.73 39.33
N SER A 5 27.61 -28.96 40.54
CA SER A 5 26.24 -29.48 40.84
C SER A 5 25.14 -28.62 40.26
N ILE A 6 25.33 -27.31 40.23
CA ILE A 6 24.42 -26.36 39.63
C ILE A 6 24.17 -26.63 38.11
N VAL A 7 25.22 -26.98 37.36
CA VAL A 7 25.13 -27.32 35.93
C VAL A 7 24.32 -28.60 35.72
N LYS A 8 24.48 -29.59 36.61
CA LYS A 8 23.68 -30.84 36.58
C LYS A 8 22.21 -30.58 36.86
N THR A 9 21.89 -29.70 37.81
CA THR A 9 20.51 -29.37 38.16
C THR A 9 19.84 -28.55 37.03
N LEU A 10 20.55 -27.60 36.42
CA LEU A 10 20.05 -26.84 35.29
C LEU A 10 19.82 -27.69 34.04
N SER A 11 20.72 -28.65 33.75
CA SER A 11 20.58 -29.54 32.59
C SER A 11 19.44 -30.57 32.74
N ALA A 12 18.99 -30.84 33.97
CA ALA A 12 17.83 -31.69 34.25
C ALA A 12 16.51 -30.92 34.32
N SER A 13 16.53 -29.57 34.23
CA SER A 13 15.32 -28.74 34.22
C SER A 13 14.58 -28.88 32.89
N TYR A 14 13.29 -29.25 32.94
CA TYR A 14 12.43 -29.30 31.75
C TYR A 14 12.37 -27.96 31.00
N VAL A 15 12.55 -26.85 31.69
CA VAL A 15 12.61 -25.51 31.09
C VAL A 15 13.88 -25.37 30.22
N VAL A 16 15.03 -25.79 30.72
CA VAL A 16 16.31 -25.76 29.99
C VAL A 16 16.27 -26.70 28.81
N LEU A 17 15.73 -27.92 28.99
CA LEU A 17 15.57 -28.88 27.90
C LEU A 17 14.60 -28.39 26.82
N GLY A 18 13.47 -27.79 27.25
CA GLY A 18 12.51 -27.20 26.34
C GLY A 18 13.10 -26.03 25.53
N PHE A 19 13.86 -25.16 26.20
CA PHE A 19 14.54 -24.05 25.51
C PHE A 19 15.64 -24.55 24.56
N ALA A 20 16.43 -25.54 24.95
CA ALA A 20 17.43 -26.15 24.07
C ALA A 20 16.79 -26.81 22.85
N GLY A 21 15.68 -27.55 23.07
CA GLY A 21 14.87 -28.12 21.98
C GLY A 21 14.33 -27.06 21.02
N PHE A 22 13.82 -25.96 21.55
CA PHE A 22 13.37 -24.81 20.74
C PHE A 22 14.53 -24.23 19.91
N CYS A 23 15.69 -23.99 20.52
CA CYS A 23 16.85 -23.46 19.79
C CYS A 23 17.32 -24.40 18.68
N LEU A 24 17.34 -25.72 18.93
CA LEU A 24 17.69 -26.70 17.92
C LEU A 24 16.70 -26.73 16.77
N LEU A 25 15.40 -26.66 17.08
CA LEU A 25 14.34 -26.58 16.08
C LEU A 25 14.44 -25.28 15.26
N ASP A 26 14.67 -24.15 15.93
CA ASP A 26 14.82 -22.83 15.27
C ASP A 26 16.01 -22.85 14.28
N CYS A 27 17.16 -23.35 14.72
CA CYS A 27 18.34 -23.52 13.85
C CYS A 27 18.08 -24.48 12.69
N GLY A 28 17.43 -25.62 12.95
CA GLY A 28 17.07 -26.58 11.93
C GLY A 28 16.14 -26.00 10.87
N LEU A 29 15.09 -25.30 11.31
CA LEU A 29 14.15 -24.64 10.41
C LEU A 29 14.79 -23.49 9.63
N ARG A 30 15.74 -22.77 10.20
CA ARG A 30 16.51 -21.75 9.49
C ARG A 30 17.26 -22.35 8.30
N VAL A 31 17.99 -23.45 8.52
CA VAL A 31 18.76 -24.13 7.46
C VAL A 31 17.84 -24.67 6.35
N ILE A 32 16.67 -25.22 6.72
CA ILE A 32 15.70 -25.76 5.75
C ILE A 32 14.91 -24.61 5.08
N GLY A 33 14.55 -23.59 5.85
CA GLY A 33 13.68 -22.49 5.39
C GLY A 33 14.35 -21.50 4.45
N GLU A 34 15.66 -21.33 4.55
CA GLU A 34 16.47 -20.54 3.61
C GLU A 34 16.69 -21.24 2.27
N GLY A 35 16.36 -22.54 2.17
CA GLY A 35 16.48 -23.39 0.98
C GLY A 35 15.13 -23.83 0.40
N PRO A 36 14.81 -25.14 0.48
CA PRO A 36 13.68 -25.72 -0.27
C PRO A 36 12.29 -25.26 0.19
N LEU A 37 12.13 -24.75 1.41
CA LEU A 37 10.83 -24.31 1.92
C LEU A 37 10.46 -22.87 1.58
N SER A 38 11.29 -22.11 0.91
CA SER A 38 11.08 -20.70 0.50
C SER A 38 9.82 -20.03 1.09
N PHE A 39 9.99 -19.15 2.08
CA PHE A 39 8.91 -18.37 2.68
C PHE A 39 8.61 -17.10 1.87
N SER A 40 8.36 -17.27 0.57
CA SER A 40 7.99 -16.16 -0.30
C SER A 40 6.68 -15.53 0.18
N PRO A 41 6.60 -14.19 0.30
CA PRO A 41 5.37 -13.49 0.67
C PRO A 41 4.23 -13.77 -0.31
N PHE A 42 4.52 -14.17 -1.56
CA PHE A 42 3.53 -14.55 -2.54
C PHE A 42 2.97 -15.98 -2.37
N LYS A 43 3.59 -16.80 -1.53
CA LYS A 43 3.14 -18.17 -1.22
C LYS A 43 2.36 -18.25 0.09
N THR A 44 2.17 -17.14 0.79
CA THR A 44 1.39 -17.10 2.03
C THR A 44 -0.02 -16.62 1.76
N PRO A 45 -1.00 -17.04 2.57
CA PRO A 45 -2.41 -16.72 2.36
C PRO A 45 -2.80 -15.34 2.89
N SER A 46 -1.92 -14.65 3.58
CA SER A 46 -2.19 -13.29 4.05
C SER A 46 -2.21 -12.34 2.85
N ARG A 47 -3.32 -12.38 2.13
CA ARG A 47 -3.58 -11.56 0.95
C ARG A 47 -4.10 -10.19 1.38
N THR A 48 -3.18 -9.37 1.87
CA THR A 48 -3.47 -7.95 2.14
C THR A 48 -3.58 -7.16 0.83
N PRO A 49 -4.22 -5.98 0.80
CA PRO A 49 -4.29 -5.15 -0.40
C PRO A 49 -2.92 -4.91 -1.05
N ILE A 50 -1.87 -4.69 -0.27
CA ILE A 50 -0.51 -4.51 -0.80
C ILE A 50 0.00 -5.74 -1.58
N TYR A 51 -0.39 -6.96 -1.19
CA TYR A 51 -0.05 -8.17 -1.94
C TYR A 51 -0.55 -8.09 -3.38
N TYR A 52 -1.82 -7.71 -3.57
CA TYR A 52 -2.41 -7.60 -4.91
C TYR A 52 -1.77 -6.48 -5.72
N ASN A 53 -1.55 -5.32 -5.09
CA ASN A 53 -0.88 -4.20 -5.75
C ASN A 53 0.50 -4.61 -6.29
N VAL A 54 1.32 -5.28 -5.47
CA VAL A 54 2.67 -5.71 -5.88
C VAL A 54 2.60 -6.79 -6.94
N ARG A 55 1.75 -7.82 -6.74
CA ARG A 55 1.56 -8.92 -7.71
C ARG A 55 1.16 -8.39 -9.09
N ASP A 56 0.20 -7.48 -9.13
CA ASP A 56 -0.37 -7.01 -10.39
C ASP A 56 0.50 -5.94 -11.05
N PHE A 57 1.27 -5.21 -10.25
CA PHE A 57 2.31 -4.33 -10.75
C PHE A 57 3.41 -5.12 -11.48
N ASP A 58 3.87 -6.22 -10.89
CA ASP A 58 4.87 -7.10 -11.49
C ASP A 58 4.41 -7.74 -12.80
N LYS A 59 3.12 -8.04 -12.92
CA LYS A 59 2.54 -8.64 -14.12
C LYS A 59 2.33 -7.64 -15.26
N LYS A 60 2.38 -6.33 -15.00
CA LYS A 60 2.11 -5.33 -16.04
C LYS A 60 3.20 -5.29 -17.09
N GLN A 61 2.79 -5.54 -18.31
CA GLN A 61 3.66 -5.41 -19.51
C GLN A 61 3.82 -3.95 -19.97
N ALA A 62 2.77 -3.12 -19.77
CA ALA A 62 2.78 -1.71 -20.14
C ALA A 62 3.08 -0.85 -18.89
N ARG A 63 4.06 0.05 -19.01
CA ARG A 63 4.47 0.97 -17.94
C ARG A 63 3.49 2.13 -17.83
N PRO A 64 2.75 2.30 -16.71
CA PRO A 64 1.97 3.51 -16.51
C PRO A 64 2.89 4.71 -16.31
N GLN A 65 2.55 5.82 -16.95
CA GLN A 65 3.31 7.07 -16.83
C GLN A 65 3.10 7.72 -15.46
N ILE A 66 1.92 7.50 -14.87
CA ILE A 66 1.50 8.11 -13.61
C ILE A 66 1.25 7.03 -12.57
N ALA A 67 1.94 7.12 -11.44
CA ALA A 67 1.62 6.35 -10.24
C ALA A 67 0.75 7.20 -9.30
N LEU A 68 -0.34 6.60 -8.79
CA LEU A 68 -1.19 7.20 -7.78
C LEU A 68 -0.84 6.58 -6.42
N LEU A 69 -0.50 7.39 -5.45
CA LEU A 69 -0.25 6.98 -4.07
C LEU A 69 -1.28 7.64 -3.15
N GLY A 70 -1.58 7.00 -2.04
CA GLY A 70 -2.43 7.57 -1.01
C GLY A 70 -3.17 6.54 -0.18
N SER A 71 -3.70 7.00 0.93
CA SER A 71 -4.47 6.18 1.86
C SER A 71 -5.87 5.86 1.33
N SER A 72 -6.75 5.41 2.22
CA SER A 72 -8.15 5.13 1.89
C SER A 72 -8.88 6.31 1.23
N LEU A 73 -8.44 7.54 1.45
CA LEU A 73 -9.04 8.72 0.83
C LEU A 73 -8.84 8.74 -0.69
N MET A 74 -7.64 8.46 -1.15
CA MET A 74 -7.36 8.34 -2.59
C MET A 74 -7.96 7.04 -3.15
N MET A 75 -7.91 5.96 -2.37
CA MET A 75 -8.47 4.65 -2.74
C MET A 75 -9.98 4.76 -3.02
N THR A 76 -10.75 5.35 -2.12
CA THR A 76 -12.21 5.50 -2.30
C THR A 76 -12.56 6.45 -3.43
N ALA A 77 -11.81 7.54 -3.58
CA ALA A 77 -11.99 8.46 -4.71
C ALA A 77 -11.77 7.74 -6.06
N LEU A 78 -10.73 6.91 -6.17
CA LEU A 78 -10.41 6.18 -7.38
C LEU A 78 -11.47 5.13 -7.71
N HIS A 79 -11.68 4.19 -6.79
CA HIS A 79 -12.57 3.06 -7.07
C HIS A 79 -14.03 3.50 -7.15
N GLY A 80 -14.46 4.42 -6.27
CA GLY A 80 -15.80 5.01 -6.33
C GLY A 80 -16.01 5.82 -7.60
N GLY A 81 -15.02 6.62 -8.01
CA GLY A 81 -15.06 7.38 -9.26
C GLY A 81 -15.21 6.50 -10.48
N ASP A 82 -14.47 5.40 -10.55
CA ASP A 82 -14.57 4.45 -11.66
C ASP A 82 -15.88 3.64 -11.61
N ALA A 83 -16.37 3.27 -10.41
CA ALA A 83 -17.66 2.63 -10.26
C ALA A 83 -18.82 3.54 -10.76
N ALA A 84 -18.77 4.83 -10.41
CA ALA A 84 -19.75 5.82 -10.89
C ALA A 84 -19.66 6.05 -12.40
N TYR A 85 -18.45 6.09 -12.94
CA TYR A 85 -18.22 6.33 -14.36
C TYR A 85 -18.66 5.17 -15.24
N THR A 86 -18.30 3.95 -14.84
CA THR A 86 -18.57 2.73 -15.63
C THR A 86 -19.92 2.12 -15.37
N ASN A 87 -20.56 2.49 -14.27
CA ASN A 87 -21.76 1.85 -13.71
C ASN A 87 -21.56 0.35 -13.45
N LEU A 88 -20.35 -0.03 -13.06
CA LEU A 88 -19.96 -1.40 -12.74
C LEU A 88 -19.40 -1.46 -11.30
N SER A 89 -19.55 -2.61 -10.65
CA SER A 89 -18.89 -2.83 -9.34
C SER A 89 -17.38 -2.95 -9.50
N VAL A 90 -16.63 -2.34 -8.60
CA VAL A 90 -15.17 -2.30 -8.60
C VAL A 90 -14.63 -3.05 -7.40
N ASN A 91 -13.69 -3.97 -7.64
CA ASN A 91 -12.95 -4.64 -6.57
C ASN A 91 -11.61 -3.93 -6.35
N PRO A 92 -11.42 -3.21 -5.22
CA PRO A 92 -10.20 -2.45 -4.93
C PRO A 92 -8.92 -3.30 -4.90
N ASN A 93 -9.03 -4.61 -4.69
CA ASN A 93 -7.86 -5.49 -4.62
C ASN A 93 -7.27 -5.84 -5.99
N ILE A 94 -8.04 -5.69 -7.07
CA ILE A 94 -7.60 -6.04 -8.43
C ILE A 94 -7.67 -4.87 -9.42
N HIS A 95 -8.41 -3.83 -9.08
CA HIS A 95 -8.53 -2.61 -9.89
C HIS A 95 -7.46 -1.59 -9.50
N HIS A 96 -6.40 -1.49 -10.29
CA HIS A 96 -5.24 -0.64 -10.00
C HIS A 96 -5.02 0.50 -11.00
N SER A 97 -6.01 0.80 -11.84
CA SER A 97 -5.97 1.96 -12.74
C SER A 97 -7.19 2.84 -12.53
N SER A 98 -7.13 4.12 -12.85
CA SER A 98 -8.30 4.97 -12.82
C SER A 98 -8.75 5.30 -14.23
N GLN A 99 -9.78 4.58 -14.71
CA GLN A 99 -10.32 4.76 -16.06
C GLN A 99 -10.90 6.16 -16.26
N TYR A 100 -11.61 6.66 -15.25
CA TYR A 100 -12.19 8.00 -15.34
C TYR A 100 -11.12 9.10 -15.35
N PHE A 101 -10.09 8.96 -14.51
CA PHE A 101 -8.98 9.92 -14.51
C PHE A 101 -8.18 9.89 -15.81
N GLU A 102 -7.86 8.71 -16.33
CA GLU A 102 -7.19 8.54 -17.64
C GLU A 102 -8.00 9.20 -18.76
N LYS A 103 -9.33 9.05 -18.74
CA LYS A 103 -10.24 9.73 -19.69
C LYS A 103 -10.16 11.25 -19.54
N THR A 104 -10.34 11.78 -18.32
CA THR A 104 -10.34 13.24 -18.09
C THR A 104 -9.00 13.87 -18.45
N LEU A 105 -7.89 13.19 -18.17
CA LEU A 105 -6.58 13.64 -18.60
C LEU A 105 -6.48 13.68 -20.14
N THR A 106 -6.97 12.65 -20.82
CA THR A 106 -6.92 12.58 -22.29
C THR A 106 -7.78 13.66 -22.95
N GLU A 107 -8.92 13.98 -22.35
CA GLU A 107 -9.82 15.06 -22.83
C GLU A 107 -9.25 16.47 -22.58
N THR A 108 -8.50 16.64 -21.48
CA THR A 108 -7.99 17.96 -21.07
C THR A 108 -6.63 18.28 -21.66
N PHE A 109 -5.77 17.27 -21.76
CA PHE A 109 -4.43 17.43 -22.32
C PHE A 109 -4.42 16.83 -23.73
N PRO A 110 -4.03 17.59 -24.75
CA PRO A 110 -4.03 17.08 -26.10
C PRO A 110 -3.22 15.79 -26.17
N PRO A 111 -3.76 14.77 -26.82
CA PRO A 111 -3.12 13.47 -26.83
C PRO A 111 -1.75 13.56 -27.53
N GLY A 112 -0.71 13.20 -26.79
CA GLY A 112 0.57 12.84 -27.38
C GLY A 112 0.45 11.54 -28.17
N LYS A 113 1.57 10.91 -28.50
CA LYS A 113 1.58 9.63 -29.24
C LYS A 113 0.99 8.45 -28.42
N GLN A 114 0.76 8.61 -27.11
CA GLN A 114 0.28 7.58 -26.22
C GLN A 114 -0.85 8.09 -25.31
N ALA A 115 -1.82 7.22 -25.04
CA ALA A 115 -2.85 7.49 -24.02
C ALA A 115 -2.25 7.48 -22.61
N PHE A 116 -2.83 8.27 -21.70
CA PHE A 116 -2.46 8.22 -20.29
C PHE A 116 -2.74 6.84 -19.69
N LYS A 117 -1.80 6.35 -18.90
CA LYS A 117 -1.94 5.13 -18.11
C LYS A 117 -1.54 5.39 -16.67
N THR A 118 -2.39 4.96 -15.75
CA THR A 118 -2.20 5.07 -14.31
C THR A 118 -1.98 3.72 -13.68
N PHE A 119 -1.31 3.72 -12.53
CA PHE A 119 -1.30 2.59 -11.60
C PHE A 119 -1.39 3.12 -10.17
N ALA A 120 -2.31 2.55 -9.39
CA ALA A 120 -2.58 2.98 -8.04
C ALA A 120 -1.99 2.01 -7.01
N PHE A 121 -1.18 2.56 -6.11
CA PHE A 121 -0.80 1.97 -4.84
C PHE A 121 -1.55 2.70 -3.72
N CYS A 122 -2.88 2.73 -3.81
CA CYS A 122 -3.72 3.38 -2.82
C CYS A 122 -4.20 2.32 -1.82
N ILE A 123 -3.74 2.41 -0.57
CA ILE A 123 -3.92 1.36 0.43
C ILE A 123 -4.60 1.93 1.67
N GLY A 124 -5.70 1.30 2.09
CA GLY A 124 -6.37 1.69 3.33
C GLY A 124 -5.41 1.67 4.52
N GLY A 125 -5.33 2.77 5.25
CA GLY A 125 -4.42 2.89 6.38
C GLY A 125 -2.99 3.32 6.03
N GLU A 126 -2.67 3.62 4.78
CA GLU A 126 -1.34 4.09 4.36
C GLU A 126 -0.92 5.35 5.14
N MET A 127 0.33 5.35 5.57
CA MET A 127 1.02 6.48 6.17
C MET A 127 2.04 7.05 5.17
N VAL A 128 2.58 8.25 5.44
CA VAL A 128 3.60 8.84 4.55
C VAL A 128 4.86 7.97 4.43
N SER A 129 5.22 7.28 5.51
CA SER A 129 6.31 6.29 5.51
C SER A 129 6.07 5.16 4.50
N ASP A 130 4.81 4.73 4.34
CA ASP A 130 4.47 3.68 3.39
C ASP A 130 4.63 4.14 1.95
N ALA A 131 4.17 5.36 1.63
CA ALA A 131 4.38 5.96 0.31
C ALA A 131 5.88 6.06 -0.04
N PHE A 132 6.73 6.45 0.94
CA PHE A 132 8.18 6.43 0.76
C PHE A 132 8.70 5.02 0.48
N ILE A 133 8.31 4.03 1.30
CA ILE A 133 8.76 2.64 1.16
C ILE A 133 8.33 2.04 -0.18
N LEU A 134 7.08 2.27 -0.60
CA LEU A 134 6.58 1.83 -1.91
C LEU A 134 7.37 2.46 -3.06
N THR A 135 7.65 3.75 -2.97
CA THR A 135 8.42 4.44 -3.99
C THR A 135 9.86 3.93 -4.05
N ASP A 136 10.52 3.80 -2.90
CA ASP A 136 11.91 3.34 -2.81
C ASP A 136 12.03 1.88 -3.27
N ALA A 137 11.19 1.01 -2.71
CA ALA A 137 11.27 -0.42 -2.93
C ALA A 137 10.74 -0.84 -4.31
N LEU A 138 9.65 -0.28 -4.81
CA LEU A 138 8.96 -0.79 -6.00
C LEU A 138 9.13 0.11 -7.23
N LEU A 139 9.08 1.42 -7.06
CA LEU A 139 9.02 2.34 -8.18
C LEU A 139 10.39 2.79 -8.70
N THR A 140 11.44 2.73 -7.89
CA THR A 140 12.77 3.17 -8.31
C THR A 140 13.64 2.05 -8.88
N GLY A 141 13.20 0.82 -8.74
CA GLY A 141 13.89 -0.35 -9.30
C GLY A 141 15.19 -0.73 -8.59
N GLN A 142 15.39 -0.28 -7.39
CA GLN A 142 16.49 -0.79 -6.56
C GLN A 142 16.25 -2.24 -6.10
N ASN A 143 15.15 -2.82 -6.57
CA ASN A 143 14.68 -4.16 -6.24
C ASN A 143 15.38 -5.26 -7.01
N GLN A 144 16.51 -5.69 -6.51
CA GLN A 144 17.21 -6.85 -7.05
C GLN A 144 16.53 -8.21 -6.75
N HIS A 145 15.48 -8.21 -5.92
CA HIS A 145 14.87 -9.45 -5.40
C HIS A 145 13.47 -9.78 -5.94
N LEU A 146 12.75 -8.83 -6.55
CA LEU A 146 11.37 -9.06 -7.01
C LEU A 146 11.26 -9.88 -8.28
N SER A 147 12.24 -9.85 -9.16
CA SER A 147 12.26 -10.80 -10.27
C SER A 147 13.64 -10.98 -10.86
N GLN A 148 13.99 -12.23 -11.03
CA GLN A 148 15.13 -12.62 -11.87
C GLN A 148 14.89 -12.37 -13.37
N ASN A 149 13.68 -11.90 -13.76
CA ASN A 149 13.23 -11.79 -15.16
C ASN A 149 12.52 -10.49 -15.54
N ILE A 150 12.40 -9.46 -14.67
CA ILE A 150 11.80 -8.19 -15.10
C ILE A 150 12.87 -7.31 -15.73
N ALA A 151 12.72 -7.14 -17.02
CA ALA A 151 13.48 -6.16 -17.80
C ALA A 151 13.23 -4.76 -17.25
N ALA A 152 14.26 -4.10 -16.77
CA ALA A 152 14.34 -2.73 -16.26
C ALA A 152 13.20 -2.29 -15.31
N PRO A 153 13.56 -1.66 -14.19
CA PRO A 153 12.60 -1.26 -13.16
C PRO A 153 11.53 -0.37 -13.76
N PHE A 154 10.30 -0.59 -13.32
CA PHE A 154 9.21 0.29 -13.65
C PHE A 154 9.41 1.63 -12.95
N LYS A 155 9.55 2.68 -13.74
CA LYS A 155 9.78 4.03 -13.23
C LYS A 155 8.70 4.94 -13.80
N PRO A 156 7.71 5.37 -13.01
CA PRO A 156 6.73 6.35 -13.47
C PRO A 156 7.44 7.68 -13.72
N LYS A 157 6.92 8.48 -14.62
CA LYS A 157 7.38 9.85 -14.82
C LYS A 157 6.84 10.80 -13.76
N VAL A 158 5.62 10.51 -13.30
CA VAL A 158 4.89 11.31 -12.32
C VAL A 158 4.32 10.43 -11.22
N ILE A 159 4.43 10.89 -9.99
CA ILE A 159 3.70 10.40 -8.84
C ILE A 159 2.70 11.47 -8.44
N ILE A 160 1.42 11.12 -8.37
CA ILE A 160 0.38 11.95 -7.76
C ILE A 160 0.06 11.33 -6.40
N TYR A 161 0.38 12.04 -5.32
CA TYR A 161 0.24 11.53 -3.97
C TYR A 161 -0.82 12.30 -3.19
N GLY A 162 -1.95 11.62 -2.91
CA GLY A 162 -3.02 12.15 -2.08
C GLY A 162 -2.67 12.03 -0.60
N ILE A 163 -2.63 13.14 0.11
CA ILE A 163 -2.26 13.24 1.52
C ILE A 163 -3.36 13.92 2.34
N ALA A 164 -3.45 13.53 3.60
CA ALA A 164 -4.34 14.12 4.60
C ALA A 164 -3.67 14.14 5.99
N PRO A 165 -4.16 14.91 6.95
CA PRO A 165 -3.58 14.98 8.31
C PRO A 165 -3.39 13.62 8.98
N ARG A 166 -4.33 12.69 8.77
CA ARG A 166 -4.29 11.34 9.33
C ARG A 166 -3.06 10.56 8.87
N ASP A 167 -2.58 10.75 7.66
CA ASP A 167 -1.42 10.02 7.11
C ASP A 167 -0.11 10.41 7.81
N PHE A 168 -0.12 11.53 8.53
CA PHE A 168 1.01 12.01 9.35
C PHE A 168 0.85 11.69 10.84
N MET A 169 -0.38 11.45 11.29
CA MET A 169 -0.69 11.25 12.70
C MET A 169 -1.88 10.32 12.85
N ASP A 170 -1.63 9.08 13.19
CA ASP A 170 -2.67 8.10 13.48
C ASP A 170 -2.35 7.36 14.77
N HIS A 171 -3.23 7.49 15.78
CA HIS A 171 -3.04 6.79 17.04
C HIS A 171 -3.07 5.26 16.90
N ALA A 172 -3.81 4.73 15.93
CA ALA A 172 -3.87 3.29 15.67
C ALA A 172 -2.61 2.76 14.96
N LEU A 173 -1.84 3.64 14.30
CA LEU A 173 -0.62 3.29 13.56
C LEU A 173 0.57 4.12 14.06
N PRO A 174 1.10 3.83 15.25
CA PRO A 174 2.08 4.68 15.92
C PRO A 174 3.45 4.72 15.24
N SER A 175 3.72 3.79 14.34
CA SER A 175 5.02 3.64 13.68
C SER A 175 4.89 3.05 12.28
N PRO A 176 5.91 3.17 11.42
CA PRO A 176 5.95 2.44 10.15
C PRO A 176 5.80 0.92 10.32
N ALA A 177 6.43 0.32 11.33
CA ALA A 177 6.34 -1.12 11.60
C ALA A 177 4.92 -1.61 11.94
N ALA A 178 4.01 -0.71 12.34
CA ALA A 178 2.62 -1.05 12.58
C ALA A 178 1.82 -1.28 11.28
N THR A 179 2.27 -0.72 10.14
CA THR A 179 1.53 -0.74 8.88
C THR A 179 1.64 -2.10 8.15
N THR A 180 0.64 -2.41 7.33
CA THR A 180 0.65 -3.62 6.49
C THR A 180 1.66 -3.52 5.37
N VAL A 181 1.89 -2.32 4.83
CA VAL A 181 2.87 -2.06 3.78
C VAL A 181 4.28 -2.39 4.27
N PHE A 182 4.69 -1.81 5.42
CA PHE A 182 6.01 -2.09 5.99
C PHE A 182 6.23 -3.59 6.21
N LYS A 183 5.24 -4.26 6.86
CA LYS A 183 5.32 -5.70 7.16
C LYS A 183 5.45 -6.56 5.91
N PHE A 184 4.76 -6.19 4.84
CA PHE A 184 4.82 -6.92 3.57
C PHE A 184 6.14 -6.67 2.85
N VAL A 185 6.51 -5.39 2.67
CA VAL A 185 7.71 -5.01 1.92
C VAL A 185 8.99 -5.49 2.61
N LYS A 186 9.06 -5.43 3.95
CA LYS A 186 10.18 -5.98 4.74
C LYS A 186 10.50 -7.45 4.44
N ARG A 187 9.50 -8.23 4.02
CA ARG A 187 9.71 -9.65 3.66
C ARG A 187 10.34 -9.84 2.29
N MET A 188 10.37 -8.79 1.48
CA MET A 188 10.86 -8.81 0.10
C MET A 188 12.12 -7.97 -0.07
N HIS A 189 12.30 -6.98 0.79
CA HIS A 189 13.36 -5.98 0.74
C HIS A 189 14.02 -5.82 2.08
N ASP A 190 15.31 -5.53 2.04
CA ASP A 190 16.04 -5.09 3.23
C ASP A 190 15.63 -3.65 3.56
N LEU A 191 14.87 -3.48 4.64
CA LEU A 191 14.47 -2.21 5.21
C LEU A 191 15.27 -1.87 6.48
N SER A 192 16.41 -2.52 6.74
CA SER A 192 17.23 -2.30 7.95
C SER A 192 17.73 -0.87 8.09
N TYR A 193 17.87 -0.14 6.98
CA TYR A 193 18.20 1.28 6.98
C TYR A 193 17.12 2.19 7.60
N LEU A 194 15.94 1.63 7.89
CA LEU A 194 14.83 2.30 8.56
C LEU A 194 14.70 1.90 10.04
N ASP A 195 15.48 0.94 10.55
CA ASP A 195 15.30 0.33 11.87
C ASP A 195 15.17 1.37 13.00
N ASP A 196 15.96 2.44 12.99
CA ASP A 196 15.91 3.49 14.02
C ASP A 196 14.58 4.27 14.02
N GLN A 197 13.86 4.30 12.91
CA GLN A 197 12.64 5.09 12.72
C GLN A 197 11.39 4.21 12.60
N ALA A 198 11.57 2.96 12.20
CA ALA A 198 10.48 2.04 11.95
C ALA A 198 9.76 1.59 13.23
N TYR A 199 10.48 1.47 14.34
CA TYR A 199 9.96 0.89 15.59
C TYR A 199 9.88 1.97 16.68
N ALA A 200 8.68 2.51 16.92
CA ALA A 200 8.49 3.61 17.87
C ALA A 200 8.35 3.13 19.32
N THR A 201 7.75 1.95 19.55
CA THR A 201 7.44 1.43 20.89
C THR A 201 8.48 0.39 21.35
N LEU A 202 8.59 0.23 22.66
CA LEU A 202 9.45 -0.80 23.25
C LEU A 202 9.04 -2.20 22.78
N ASN A 203 7.74 -2.47 22.71
CA ASN A 203 7.22 -3.77 22.27
C ASN A 203 7.64 -4.06 20.81
N GLU A 204 7.50 -3.09 19.91
CA GLU A 204 7.93 -3.25 18.52
C GLU A 204 9.44 -3.52 18.41
N LYS A 205 10.25 -2.85 19.24
CA LYS A 205 11.70 -3.08 19.27
C LYS A 205 12.05 -4.48 19.80
N ILE A 206 11.35 -4.95 20.83
CA ILE A 206 11.50 -6.31 21.36
C ILE A 206 11.07 -7.34 20.30
N GLU A 207 9.93 -7.14 19.67
CA GLU A 207 9.46 -8.02 18.58
C GLU A 207 10.47 -8.08 17.44
N HIS A 208 10.98 -6.93 17.00
CA HIS A 208 12.00 -6.85 15.98
C HIS A 208 13.30 -7.58 16.37
N LEU A 209 13.71 -7.48 17.65
CA LEU A 209 14.84 -8.23 18.15
C LEU A 209 14.59 -9.74 18.06
N PHE A 210 13.40 -10.21 18.48
CA PHE A 210 13.05 -11.63 18.36
C PHE A 210 12.98 -12.10 16.91
N GLU A 211 12.49 -11.28 15.99
CA GLU A 211 12.53 -11.60 14.56
C GLU A 211 13.94 -11.74 14.01
N LYS A 212 14.91 -10.95 14.51
CA LYS A 212 16.32 -11.06 14.11
C LYS A 212 17.00 -12.33 14.63
N ILE A 213 16.67 -12.75 15.84
CA ILE A 213 17.38 -13.87 16.51
C ILE A 213 16.68 -15.23 16.29
N SER A 214 15.37 -15.27 16.06
CA SER A 214 14.60 -16.50 15.91
C SER A 214 13.92 -16.59 14.55
N PHE A 215 14.24 -17.64 13.80
CA PHE A 215 13.60 -17.96 12.53
C PHE A 215 12.12 -18.30 12.70
N ILE A 216 11.79 -19.08 13.74
CA ILE A 216 10.40 -19.45 14.06
C ILE A 216 9.58 -18.18 14.34
N TYR A 217 10.14 -17.25 15.12
CA TYR A 217 9.44 -16.02 15.46
C TYR A 217 9.22 -15.11 14.23
N ALA A 218 10.23 -14.97 13.38
CA ALA A 218 10.17 -14.19 12.16
C ALA A 218 9.12 -14.73 11.18
N HIS A 219 8.99 -16.05 11.08
CA HIS A 219 8.10 -16.72 10.14
C HIS A 219 6.83 -17.33 10.78
N ARG A 220 6.53 -16.94 12.04
CA ARG A 220 5.36 -17.49 12.78
C ARG A 220 4.04 -17.47 12.03
N PRO A 221 3.67 -16.41 11.27
CA PRO A 221 2.40 -16.42 10.53
C PRO A 221 2.39 -17.47 9.42
N ASP A 222 3.52 -17.63 8.73
CA ASP A 222 3.66 -18.59 7.62
C ASP A 222 3.66 -20.03 8.13
N LEU A 223 4.29 -20.26 9.29
CA LEU A 223 4.32 -21.59 9.93
C LEU A 223 2.94 -21.99 10.43
N VAL A 224 2.21 -21.09 11.09
CA VAL A 224 0.82 -21.33 11.55
C VAL A 224 -0.08 -21.66 10.37
N TYR A 225 0.03 -20.92 9.29
CA TYR A 225 -0.76 -21.20 8.09
C TYR A 225 -0.45 -22.58 7.50
N ARG A 226 0.83 -22.92 7.33
CA ARG A 226 1.23 -24.23 6.81
C ARG A 226 0.73 -25.36 7.70
N GLN A 227 0.78 -25.15 9.02
CA GLN A 227 0.22 -26.09 9.99
C GLN A 227 -1.28 -26.26 9.80
N GLN A 228 -2.03 -25.15 9.62
CA GLN A 228 -3.48 -25.21 9.38
C GLN A 228 -3.81 -25.87 8.04
N ALA A 229 -3.08 -25.56 6.97
CA ALA A 229 -3.23 -26.18 5.67
C ALA A 229 -2.95 -27.69 5.73
N LEU A 230 -1.88 -28.11 6.41
CA LEU A 230 -1.54 -29.52 6.60
C LEU A 230 -2.61 -30.24 7.44
N ALA A 231 -3.06 -29.65 8.53
CA ALA A 231 -4.13 -30.20 9.36
C ALA A 231 -5.43 -30.32 8.57
N GLY A 232 -5.79 -29.31 7.77
CA GLY A 232 -6.93 -29.34 6.88
C GLY A 232 -6.85 -30.50 5.86
N ALA A 233 -5.70 -30.62 5.17
CA ALA A 233 -5.48 -31.69 4.21
C ALA A 233 -5.55 -33.09 4.88
N LEU A 234 -4.99 -33.22 6.09
CA LEU A 234 -5.06 -34.47 6.85
C LEU A 234 -6.50 -34.83 7.25
N ILE A 235 -7.26 -33.85 7.71
CA ILE A 235 -8.68 -34.03 8.07
C ILE A 235 -9.49 -34.43 6.82
N GLN A 236 -9.25 -33.80 5.67
CA GLN A 236 -9.90 -34.16 4.41
C GLN A 236 -9.55 -35.60 3.99
N ALA A 237 -8.27 -35.98 4.08
CA ALA A 237 -7.83 -37.33 3.76
C ALA A 237 -8.46 -38.41 4.69
N ILE A 238 -8.69 -38.08 5.97
CA ILE A 238 -9.30 -38.98 6.94
C ILE A 238 -10.84 -39.09 6.73
N ARG A 239 -11.48 -37.97 6.40
CA ARG A 239 -12.96 -37.93 6.32
C ARG A 239 -13.52 -38.51 5.05
N HIS A 240 -12.75 -38.64 3.98
CA HIS A 240 -13.22 -39.12 2.66
C HIS A 240 -14.52 -38.47 2.21
N ASP A 241 -14.77 -37.20 2.54
CA ASP A 241 -16.05 -36.54 2.30
C ASP A 241 -15.96 -35.66 1.04
N PRO A 242 -16.48 -36.11 -0.11
CA PRO A 242 -16.48 -35.38 -1.36
C PRO A 242 -17.30 -34.08 -1.29
N ALA A 243 -18.20 -33.93 -0.28
CA ALA A 243 -19.00 -32.71 -0.11
C ALA A 243 -18.18 -31.53 0.43
N ILE A 244 -17.00 -31.77 1.04
CA ILE A 244 -16.11 -30.69 1.54
C ILE A 244 -15.29 -30.07 0.40
N GLU A 245 -15.02 -30.79 -0.69
CA GLU A 245 -14.42 -30.20 -1.90
C GLU A 245 -15.30 -29.12 -2.53
N ALA A 246 -16.62 -29.24 -2.40
CA ALA A 246 -17.57 -28.22 -2.87
C ALA A 246 -17.75 -27.05 -1.88
N GLN A 247 -17.32 -27.20 -0.62
CA GLN A 247 -17.38 -26.18 0.42
C GLN A 247 -16.09 -25.39 0.61
N THR A 248 -15.06 -25.63 -0.19
CA THR A 248 -13.93 -24.71 -0.28
C THR A 248 -14.48 -23.37 -0.77
N VAL A 249 -15.02 -22.65 0.21
CA VAL A 249 -15.27 -21.20 0.20
C VAL A 249 -16.00 -20.69 -1.06
N HIS A 250 -17.10 -21.31 -1.42
CA HIS A 250 -18.20 -20.54 -1.95
C HIS A 250 -18.91 -19.93 -0.73
N CYS A 251 -18.35 -18.84 -0.20
CA CYS A 251 -19.20 -17.85 0.43
C CYS A 251 -20.29 -17.58 -0.62
N PRO A 252 -21.59 -17.91 -0.35
CA PRO A 252 -22.61 -17.54 -1.28
C PRO A 252 -22.56 -16.02 -1.35
N LEU A 253 -21.83 -15.49 -2.34
CA LEU A 253 -22.07 -14.18 -2.81
C LEU A 253 -23.57 -14.15 -3.05
N HIS A 254 -24.32 -13.39 -2.26
CA HIS A 254 -25.52 -12.81 -2.75
C HIS A 254 -25.09 -11.88 -3.89
N ILE A 255 -24.61 -12.52 -4.97
CA ILE A 255 -24.37 -11.87 -6.23
C ILE A 255 -25.77 -11.46 -6.70
N ARG A 256 -26.19 -10.25 -6.30
CA ARG A 256 -27.02 -9.48 -7.18
C ARG A 256 -26.32 -9.63 -8.53
N LYS A 257 -27.05 -9.77 -9.63
CA LYS A 257 -26.53 -9.86 -11.00
C LYS A 257 -25.79 -8.58 -11.37
N GLN A 258 -24.75 -8.23 -10.63
CA GLN A 258 -23.95 -7.02 -10.83
C GLN A 258 -22.84 -7.36 -11.80
N ALA A 259 -22.75 -6.57 -12.84
CA ALA A 259 -21.61 -6.62 -13.73
C ALA A 259 -20.42 -5.98 -12.99
N TYR A 260 -19.29 -6.66 -12.98
CA TYR A 260 -18.02 -6.17 -12.45
C TYR A 260 -17.20 -5.55 -13.56
N LEU A 261 -16.44 -4.51 -13.24
CA LEU A 261 -15.49 -3.92 -14.17
C LEU A 261 -14.37 -4.91 -14.52
N GLU A 262 -13.95 -5.69 -13.55
CA GLU A 262 -13.00 -6.79 -13.71
C GLU A 262 -13.60 -8.03 -13.07
N LEU A 263 -13.47 -9.18 -13.73
CA LEU A 263 -13.98 -10.42 -13.18
C LEU A 263 -13.29 -10.69 -11.83
N PRO A 264 -14.06 -10.97 -10.76
CA PRO A 264 -13.45 -11.35 -9.50
C PRO A 264 -12.59 -12.58 -9.72
N GLU A 265 -11.30 -12.48 -9.46
CA GLU A 265 -10.51 -13.69 -9.24
C GLU A 265 -11.11 -14.39 -8.03
N ASP A 266 -11.03 -15.72 -8.00
CA ASP A 266 -11.43 -16.52 -6.83
C ASP A 266 -10.43 -16.30 -5.68
N THR A 267 -10.41 -15.07 -5.18
CA THR A 267 -9.46 -14.61 -4.17
C THR A 267 -9.94 -14.89 -2.76
N GLY A 268 -11.20 -15.33 -2.60
CA GLY A 268 -11.86 -15.47 -1.30
C GLY A 268 -12.01 -14.15 -0.52
N ILE A 269 -11.58 -13.01 -1.07
CA ILE A 269 -11.68 -11.68 -0.47
C ILE A 269 -12.66 -10.86 -1.29
N ASN A 270 -13.92 -10.91 -0.90
CA ASN A 270 -14.96 -10.04 -1.44
C ASN A 270 -15.25 -8.85 -0.51
N GLU A 271 -14.34 -8.58 0.44
CA GLU A 271 -14.46 -7.45 1.33
C GLU A 271 -14.07 -6.16 0.59
N GLY A 272 -14.91 -5.15 0.73
CA GLY A 272 -14.64 -3.81 0.22
C GLY A 272 -14.99 -3.57 -1.26
N ILE A 273 -15.82 -4.42 -1.89
CA ILE A 273 -16.35 -4.14 -3.23
C ILE A 273 -17.12 -2.82 -3.20
N ILE A 274 -16.78 -1.92 -4.11
CA ILE A 274 -17.43 -0.63 -4.28
C ILE A 274 -18.46 -0.75 -5.40
N GLU A 275 -19.71 -0.53 -5.03
CA GLU A 275 -20.84 -0.60 -5.96
C GLU A 275 -21.03 0.73 -6.71
N PRO A 276 -21.62 0.69 -7.91
CA PRO A 276 -22.08 1.90 -8.58
C PRO A 276 -23.04 2.69 -7.69
N PRO A 277 -23.02 4.04 -7.77
CA PRO A 277 -23.84 4.86 -6.90
C PRO A 277 -25.34 4.62 -7.14
N GLU A 278 -26.07 4.35 -6.07
CA GLU A 278 -27.53 4.40 -6.10
C GLU A 278 -28.04 5.86 -6.20
N ALA A 279 -29.34 6.07 -6.34
CA ALA A 279 -29.92 7.41 -6.41
C ALA A 279 -29.54 8.27 -5.19
N THR A 280 -29.45 7.65 -4.02
CA THR A 280 -28.99 8.26 -2.78
C THR A 280 -27.92 7.37 -2.15
N GLU A 281 -26.69 7.91 -1.98
CA GLU A 281 -25.64 7.25 -1.24
C GLU A 281 -25.73 7.73 0.22
N PRO A 282 -26.00 6.82 1.19
CA PRO A 282 -26.18 7.23 2.59
C PRO A 282 -24.84 7.70 3.16
N PHE A 283 -24.90 8.79 3.95
CA PHE A 283 -23.74 9.22 4.75
C PHE A 283 -23.67 8.37 6.01
N VAL A 284 -22.52 7.72 6.23
CA VAL A 284 -22.24 6.92 7.44
C VAL A 284 -21.37 7.75 8.37
N ASP A 285 -21.85 8.01 9.58
CA ASP A 285 -21.07 8.77 10.57
C ASP A 285 -19.96 7.90 11.16
N ASN A 286 -18.73 8.20 10.81
CA ASN A 286 -17.51 7.58 11.36
C ASN A 286 -16.67 8.54 12.21
N THR A 287 -17.23 9.64 12.67
CA THR A 287 -16.53 10.64 13.48
C THR A 287 -15.93 10.06 14.76
N ALA A 288 -16.58 9.04 15.37
CA ALA A 288 -16.05 8.35 16.54
C ALA A 288 -14.70 7.64 16.26
N GLU A 289 -14.57 7.03 15.09
CA GLU A 289 -13.32 6.40 14.62
C GLU A 289 -12.23 7.44 14.45
N TYR A 290 -12.50 8.52 13.74
CA TYR A 290 -11.52 9.59 13.52
C TYR A 290 -11.16 10.33 14.79
N LYS A 291 -12.09 10.52 15.72
CA LYS A 291 -11.81 11.04 17.07
C LYS A 291 -10.82 10.14 17.82
N TYR A 292 -10.92 8.83 17.67
CA TYR A 292 -9.96 7.89 18.24
C TYR A 292 -8.59 8.01 17.54
N ARG A 293 -8.53 8.11 16.21
CA ARG A 293 -7.30 8.23 15.43
C ARG A 293 -6.53 9.52 15.78
N TYR A 294 -7.24 10.62 15.99
CA TYR A 294 -6.65 11.92 16.37
C TYR A 294 -6.47 12.11 17.89
N LYS A 295 -6.85 11.12 18.70
CA LYS A 295 -6.92 11.24 20.17
C LYS A 295 -5.61 11.64 20.84
N LYS A 296 -4.48 11.16 20.33
CA LYS A 296 -3.16 11.44 20.89
C LYS A 296 -2.32 12.15 19.84
N TYR A 297 -2.16 13.43 20.03
CA TYR A 297 -1.14 14.17 19.31
C TYR A 297 0.25 13.66 19.72
N ASN A 298 0.99 13.13 18.76
CA ASN A 298 2.35 12.62 18.96
C ASN A 298 3.31 13.39 18.06
N GLN A 299 3.98 14.40 18.62
CA GLN A 299 4.92 15.25 17.89
C GLN A 299 6.04 14.43 17.22
N LYS A 300 6.56 13.41 17.91
CA LYS A 300 7.62 12.56 17.37
C LYS A 300 7.15 11.77 16.13
N GLN A 301 5.94 11.24 16.17
CA GLN A 301 5.34 10.56 15.01
C GLN A 301 5.16 11.55 13.85
N LEU A 302 4.58 12.71 14.14
CA LEU A 302 4.38 13.77 13.15
C LEU A 302 5.69 14.16 12.49
N ASP A 303 6.75 14.40 13.27
CA ASP A 303 8.07 14.77 12.77
C ASP A 303 8.71 13.66 11.92
N SER A 304 8.53 12.41 12.35
CA SER A 304 8.96 11.24 11.58
C SER A 304 8.28 11.16 10.22
N GLN A 305 6.94 11.32 10.17
CA GLN A 305 6.19 11.25 8.91
C GLN A 305 6.52 12.43 7.98
N PHE A 306 6.78 13.64 8.51
CA PHE A 306 7.30 14.73 7.70
C PHE A 306 8.73 14.48 7.20
N GLY A 307 9.55 13.78 7.97
CA GLY A 307 10.86 13.29 7.53
C GLY A 307 10.75 12.30 6.36
N PHE A 308 9.75 11.40 6.39
CA PHE A 308 9.46 10.49 5.28
C PHE A 308 8.94 11.23 4.05
N LEU A 309 8.11 12.27 4.21
CA LEU A 309 7.70 13.12 3.10
C LEU A 309 8.90 13.79 2.42
N ASP A 310 9.81 14.36 3.21
CA ASP A 310 11.03 14.97 2.68
C ASP A 310 11.89 13.97 1.91
N ARG A 311 12.03 12.74 2.42
CA ARG A 311 12.77 11.66 1.75
C ARG A 311 12.09 11.21 0.46
N LEU A 312 10.75 11.08 0.46
CA LEU A 312 9.98 10.73 -0.73
C LEU A 312 10.22 11.75 -1.85
N LEU A 313 10.13 13.03 -1.53
CA LEU A 313 10.34 14.09 -2.49
C LEU A 313 11.80 14.16 -2.98
N ALA A 314 12.76 13.97 -2.07
CA ALA A 314 14.18 13.88 -2.42
C ALA A 314 14.48 12.67 -3.31
N LEU A 315 13.82 11.53 -3.05
CA LEU A 315 13.94 10.34 -3.88
C LEU A 315 13.39 10.59 -5.28
N GLY A 316 12.21 11.22 -5.38
CA GLY A 316 11.63 11.64 -6.66
C GLY A 316 12.59 12.49 -7.48
N GLN A 317 13.23 13.50 -6.85
CA GLN A 317 14.24 14.33 -7.50
C GLN A 317 15.44 13.52 -8.01
N ARG A 318 16.03 12.69 -7.16
CA ARG A 318 17.20 11.85 -7.54
C ARG A 318 16.87 10.90 -8.69
N GLN A 319 15.64 10.41 -8.72
CA GLN A 319 15.17 9.45 -9.72
C GLN A 319 14.53 10.10 -10.95
N ASN A 320 14.51 11.43 -11.02
CA ASN A 320 13.82 12.20 -12.07
C ASN A 320 12.33 11.84 -12.21
N ILE A 321 11.69 11.59 -11.07
CA ILE A 321 10.24 11.39 -10.95
C ILE A 321 9.63 12.67 -10.42
N ARG A 322 8.65 13.22 -11.10
CA ARG A 322 7.92 14.40 -10.61
C ARG A 322 6.87 14.00 -9.60
N VAL A 323 6.93 14.55 -8.38
CA VAL A 323 5.93 14.28 -7.33
C VAL A 323 5.02 15.48 -7.19
N ILE A 324 3.72 15.25 -7.33
CA ILE A 324 2.65 16.24 -7.12
C ILE A 324 1.87 15.79 -5.89
N LEU A 325 1.88 16.62 -4.85
CA LEU A 325 1.13 16.39 -3.62
C LEU A 325 -0.27 16.96 -3.75
N ILE A 326 -1.27 16.20 -3.35
CA ILE A 326 -2.67 16.60 -3.36
C ILE A 326 -3.17 16.56 -1.92
N ASN A 327 -3.53 17.72 -1.34
CA ASN A 327 -4.25 17.74 -0.09
C ASN A 327 -5.69 17.31 -0.35
N MET A 328 -6.07 16.15 0.17
CA MET A 328 -7.35 15.51 -0.09
C MET A 328 -8.51 16.26 0.57
N PRO A 329 -9.70 16.27 -0.05
CA PRO A 329 -10.90 16.81 0.57
C PRO A 329 -11.27 16.05 1.85
N LEU A 330 -11.67 16.79 2.88
CA LEU A 330 -12.21 16.29 4.15
C LEU A 330 -13.46 17.11 4.48
N THR A 331 -14.43 16.51 5.18
CA THR A 331 -15.55 17.29 5.72
C THR A 331 -15.07 18.23 6.83
N GLN A 332 -15.82 19.32 7.04
CA GLN A 332 -15.58 20.21 8.18
C GLN A 332 -15.75 19.47 9.51
N ASP A 333 -16.65 18.48 9.57
CA ASP A 333 -16.84 17.63 10.75
C ASP A 333 -15.54 16.88 11.09
N ASN A 334 -14.87 16.30 10.11
CA ASN A 334 -13.59 15.61 10.31
C ASN A 334 -12.48 16.57 10.77
N ILE A 335 -12.35 17.72 10.13
CA ILE A 335 -11.34 18.72 10.50
C ILE A 335 -11.52 19.19 11.94
N SER A 336 -12.77 19.36 12.39
CA SER A 336 -13.08 19.81 13.76
C SER A 336 -12.74 18.80 14.85
N LEU A 337 -12.48 17.52 14.51
CA LEU A 337 -12.02 16.50 15.46
C LEU A 337 -10.55 16.65 15.83
N MET A 338 -9.79 17.40 15.09
CA MET A 338 -8.36 17.65 15.35
C MET A 338 -8.20 18.71 16.45
N ALA A 339 -7.03 18.75 17.07
CA ALA A 339 -6.71 19.84 17.99
C ALA A 339 -6.80 21.21 17.28
N PRO A 340 -7.25 22.26 17.96
CA PRO A 340 -7.36 23.60 17.38
C PRO A 340 -6.04 24.04 16.72
N GLY A 341 -6.11 24.54 15.48
CA GLY A 341 -4.94 25.00 14.72
C GLY A 341 -4.03 23.90 14.17
N PHE A 342 -4.32 22.63 14.43
CA PHE A 342 -3.51 21.52 13.92
C PHE A 342 -3.56 21.44 12.40
N TYR A 343 -4.74 21.55 11.79
CA TYR A 343 -4.91 21.47 10.34
C TYR A 343 -4.09 22.54 9.61
N ASP A 344 -4.11 23.78 10.11
CA ASP A 344 -3.33 24.87 9.52
C ASP A 344 -1.81 24.64 9.67
N THR A 345 -1.39 24.12 10.83
CA THR A 345 0.01 23.75 11.09
C THR A 345 0.47 22.64 10.15
N TYR A 346 -0.34 21.60 9.97
CA TYR A 346 -0.11 20.53 9.01
C TYR A 346 0.07 21.10 7.59
N LEU A 347 -0.91 21.88 7.13
CA LEU A 347 -0.92 22.43 5.78
C LEU A 347 0.30 23.34 5.52
N LYS A 348 0.63 24.21 6.47
CA LYS A 348 1.82 25.07 6.40
C LYS A 348 3.10 24.22 6.29
N ARG A 349 3.18 23.16 7.06
CA ARG A 349 4.35 22.28 7.11
C ARG A 349 4.50 21.49 5.81
N VAL A 350 3.42 20.93 5.25
CA VAL A 350 3.43 20.27 3.94
C VAL A 350 3.90 21.24 2.85
N LYS A 351 3.34 22.45 2.81
CA LYS A 351 3.76 23.50 1.85
C LYS A 351 5.24 23.84 1.99
N THR A 352 5.77 23.86 3.22
CA THR A 352 7.19 24.14 3.48
C THR A 352 8.09 23.03 2.93
N VAL A 353 7.76 21.76 3.23
CA VAL A 353 8.52 20.60 2.74
C VAL A 353 8.44 20.50 1.21
N ALA A 354 7.27 20.71 0.63
CA ALA A 354 7.09 20.71 -0.82
C ALA A 354 7.99 21.77 -1.50
N ARG A 355 7.99 23.01 -0.98
CA ARG A 355 8.82 24.10 -1.50
C ARG A 355 10.32 23.81 -1.39
N SER A 356 10.78 23.26 -0.25
CA SER A 356 12.21 22.94 -0.05
C SER A 356 12.72 21.89 -1.03
N ARG A 357 11.81 21.10 -1.62
CA ARG A 357 12.11 20.05 -2.60
C ARG A 357 11.59 20.37 -4.01
N ASN A 358 11.23 21.61 -4.30
CA ASN A 358 10.66 22.03 -5.59
C ASN A 358 9.51 21.11 -6.07
N ALA A 359 8.76 20.55 -5.11
CA ALA A 359 7.58 19.76 -5.38
C ALA A 359 6.34 20.67 -5.39
N ILE A 360 5.32 20.25 -6.12
CA ILE A 360 4.08 21.00 -6.22
C ILE A 360 3.08 20.41 -5.25
N MET A 361 2.37 21.27 -4.56
CA MET A 361 1.23 20.91 -3.74
C MET A 361 -0.02 21.62 -4.25
N LEU A 362 -1.04 20.85 -4.58
CA LEU A 362 -2.37 21.33 -4.89
C LEU A 362 -3.27 21.09 -3.68
N ASP A 363 -3.90 22.13 -3.19
CA ASP A 363 -4.84 22.05 -2.07
C ASP A 363 -6.25 21.91 -2.64
N LEU A 364 -6.81 20.70 -2.59
CA LEU A 364 -8.16 20.42 -3.07
C LEU A 364 -9.19 20.34 -1.94
N ASN A 365 -8.80 20.62 -0.69
CA ASN A 365 -9.75 20.66 0.41
C ASN A 365 -10.54 21.97 0.43
N ASP A 366 -11.47 22.09 -0.49
CA ASP A 366 -12.35 23.24 -0.67
C ASP A 366 -13.81 22.81 -0.44
N GLN A 367 -14.40 23.24 0.68
CA GLN A 367 -15.78 22.89 1.07
C GLN A 367 -16.83 23.37 0.06
N SER A 368 -16.53 24.42 -0.74
CA SER A 368 -17.42 24.90 -1.78
C SER A 368 -17.48 23.96 -2.99
N LYS A 369 -16.37 23.26 -3.25
CA LYS A 369 -16.26 22.26 -4.31
C LYS A 369 -16.67 20.87 -3.84
N PHE A 370 -16.45 20.57 -2.55
CA PHE A 370 -16.76 19.29 -1.95
C PHE A 370 -17.73 19.46 -0.76
N PRO A 371 -18.99 19.83 -0.99
CA PRO A 371 -20.00 19.84 0.06
C PRO A 371 -20.29 18.42 0.58
N LYS A 372 -20.91 18.30 1.74
CA LYS A 372 -21.09 17.06 2.51
C LYS A 372 -21.71 15.91 1.70
N ASN A 373 -22.59 16.22 0.74
CA ASN A 373 -23.23 15.19 -0.12
C ASN A 373 -22.29 14.48 -1.11
N TRP A 374 -21.04 14.94 -1.25
CA TRP A 374 -19.99 14.24 -2.00
C TRP A 374 -19.22 13.22 -1.17
N PHE A 375 -19.56 13.09 0.12
CA PHE A 375 -18.90 12.18 1.03
C PHE A 375 -19.81 11.02 1.41
N GLY A 376 -19.23 9.82 1.56
CA GLY A 376 -19.88 8.64 2.12
C GLY A 376 -19.78 8.61 3.65
N ASP A 377 -18.76 9.28 4.21
CA ASP A 377 -18.57 9.45 5.65
C ASP A 377 -17.82 10.76 5.95
N SER A 378 -17.31 10.95 7.16
CA SER A 378 -16.63 12.21 7.53
C SER A 378 -15.34 12.50 6.76
N ALA A 379 -14.75 11.49 6.12
CA ALA A 379 -13.44 11.60 5.46
C ALA A 379 -13.44 11.12 4.00
N HIS A 380 -14.19 10.07 3.70
CA HIS A 380 -14.13 9.41 2.41
C HIS A 380 -15.18 9.94 1.45
N LEU A 381 -14.75 10.25 0.24
CA LEU A 381 -15.66 10.60 -0.84
C LEU A 381 -16.52 9.38 -1.20
N ASN A 382 -17.80 9.61 -1.50
CA ASN A 382 -18.67 8.62 -2.10
C ASN A 382 -18.34 8.43 -3.60
N SER A 383 -19.02 7.52 -4.28
CA SER A 383 -18.69 7.20 -5.68
C SER A 383 -18.82 8.41 -6.62
N ARG A 384 -19.84 9.22 -6.46
CA ARG A 384 -20.00 10.47 -7.23
C ARG A 384 -18.95 11.51 -6.84
N GLY A 385 -18.64 11.61 -5.54
CA GLY A 385 -17.58 12.46 -5.01
C GLY A 385 -16.21 12.10 -5.56
N GLY A 386 -15.92 10.80 -5.71
CA GLY A 386 -14.69 10.30 -6.33
C GLY A 386 -14.56 10.70 -7.80
N MET A 387 -15.64 10.55 -8.58
CA MET A 387 -15.68 11.02 -9.96
C MET A 387 -15.49 12.56 -10.04
N HIS A 388 -16.18 13.30 -9.19
CA HIS A 388 -16.03 14.77 -9.10
C HIS A 388 -14.60 15.17 -8.72
N PHE A 389 -13.98 14.45 -7.78
CA PHE A 389 -12.59 14.70 -7.35
C PHE A 389 -11.62 14.63 -8.53
N PHE A 390 -11.68 13.58 -9.35
CA PHE A 390 -10.77 13.45 -10.49
C PHE A 390 -11.01 14.52 -11.57
N LYS A 391 -12.25 14.97 -11.74
CA LYS A 391 -12.55 16.14 -12.59
C LYS A 391 -11.86 17.40 -12.05
N VAL A 392 -12.07 17.73 -10.77
CA VAL A 392 -11.45 18.90 -10.10
C VAL A 392 -9.92 18.79 -10.10
N LEU A 393 -9.39 17.60 -9.86
CA LEU A 393 -7.95 17.35 -9.92
C LEU A 393 -7.39 17.63 -11.32
N THR A 394 -8.05 17.12 -12.37
CA THR A 394 -7.63 17.35 -13.76
C THR A 394 -7.66 18.85 -14.11
N GLU A 395 -8.71 19.55 -13.71
CA GLU A 395 -8.81 21.00 -13.90
C GLU A 395 -7.69 21.77 -13.16
N ALA A 396 -7.38 21.37 -11.92
CA ALA A 396 -6.29 21.96 -11.14
C ALA A 396 -4.92 21.71 -11.76
N LEU A 397 -4.68 20.48 -12.26
CA LEU A 397 -3.45 20.13 -12.99
C LEU A 397 -3.30 20.95 -14.28
N ALA A 398 -4.38 21.20 -15.00
CA ALA A 398 -4.39 21.98 -16.25
C ALA A 398 -4.25 23.48 -16.01
N SER A 399 -4.82 24.01 -14.93
CA SER A 399 -4.80 25.44 -14.61
C SER A 399 -3.44 25.92 -14.11
N ASN A 400 -2.66 25.06 -13.50
CA ASN A 400 -1.30 25.39 -13.04
C ASN A 400 -0.29 25.08 -14.17
N GLU A 401 0.42 26.11 -14.63
CA GLU A 401 1.35 26.00 -15.76
C GLU A 401 2.41 24.91 -15.57
N ILE A 402 2.94 24.78 -14.36
CA ILE A 402 4.02 23.82 -14.07
C ILE A 402 3.46 22.39 -14.10
N THR A 403 2.31 22.13 -13.45
CA THR A 403 1.70 20.77 -13.48
C THR A 403 1.20 20.44 -14.87
N ARG A 404 0.65 21.40 -15.60
CA ARG A 404 0.23 21.21 -16.99
C ARG A 404 1.40 20.72 -17.85
N LYS A 405 2.58 21.33 -17.72
CA LYS A 405 3.78 20.90 -18.45
C LYS A 405 4.23 19.50 -17.98
N ILE A 406 4.28 19.25 -16.67
CA ILE A 406 4.69 17.94 -16.13
C ILE A 406 3.80 16.81 -16.68
N ILE A 407 2.48 17.02 -16.70
CA ILE A 407 1.52 16.01 -17.19
C ILE A 407 1.68 15.83 -18.71
N ALA A 408 1.78 16.91 -19.47
CA ALA A 408 2.01 16.83 -20.92
C ALA A 408 3.31 16.08 -21.24
N ASP A 409 4.42 16.44 -20.59
CA ASP A 409 5.73 15.79 -20.79
C ASP A 409 5.70 14.30 -20.41
N SER A 410 4.75 13.86 -19.56
CA SER A 410 4.66 12.47 -19.12
C SER A 410 4.23 11.51 -20.22
N ILE A 411 3.49 11.97 -21.23
CA ILE A 411 3.01 11.17 -22.38
C ILE A 411 3.94 11.22 -23.59
N GLU A 412 4.93 12.11 -23.59
CA GLU A 412 5.95 12.07 -24.63
C GLU A 412 6.76 10.77 -24.48
N ALA A 413 6.86 10.00 -25.59
CA ALA A 413 7.67 8.78 -25.59
C ALA A 413 9.09 9.13 -25.13
N PRO A 414 9.72 8.35 -24.25
CA PRO A 414 11.15 8.47 -24.06
C PRO A 414 11.78 8.28 -25.43
N ASP A 415 12.65 9.19 -25.80
CA ASP A 415 13.53 8.99 -26.94
C ASP A 415 14.36 7.72 -26.64
N LEU A 416 13.84 6.59 -27.09
CA LEU A 416 14.56 5.33 -27.11
C LEU A 416 15.61 5.47 -28.22
N GLY A 417 16.57 6.36 -27.98
CA GLY A 417 17.83 6.37 -28.72
C GLY A 417 18.30 4.93 -28.76
N LYS A 418 18.17 4.33 -29.94
CA LYS A 418 18.63 3.03 -30.37
C LYS A 418 19.41 2.25 -29.30
N ILE A 419 18.69 1.47 -28.48
CA ILE A 419 19.33 0.34 -27.82
C ILE A 419 19.67 -0.61 -28.97
N GLN A 420 20.90 -0.53 -29.47
CA GLN A 420 21.51 -1.58 -30.27
C GLN A 420 21.48 -2.83 -29.38
N LEU A 421 20.55 -3.71 -29.66
CA LEU A 421 20.67 -5.11 -29.27
C LEU A 421 21.91 -5.62 -30.01
N ASP A 422 23.04 -5.68 -29.32
CA ASP A 422 24.18 -6.44 -29.75
C ASP A 422 23.76 -7.93 -29.77
N ASP A 423 23.16 -8.35 -30.85
CA ASP A 423 22.99 -9.75 -31.23
C ASP A 423 24.38 -10.31 -31.53
N LYS A 424 25.12 -10.69 -30.50
CA LYS A 424 26.22 -11.65 -30.64
C LYS A 424 25.78 -12.98 -30.03
N PRO A 425 25.57 -14.02 -30.85
CA PRO A 425 25.43 -15.37 -30.37
C PRO A 425 26.75 -15.78 -29.74
N GLN A 426 26.80 -15.97 -28.46
CA GLN A 426 27.92 -16.66 -27.81
C GLN A 426 27.82 -18.13 -28.18
N SER A 427 28.60 -18.53 -29.18
CA SER A 427 28.99 -19.90 -29.42
C SER A 427 30.01 -20.31 -28.34
N ARG A 428 29.61 -21.15 -27.42
CA ARG A 428 30.36 -22.34 -26.97
C ARG A 428 29.64 -23.02 -25.79
#